data_98acf0cfa37bed4c1daeac8ffd7b7189
#
_entry.id   98acf0cfa37bed4c1daeac8ffd7b7189
#
_cell.length_a   1.000
_cell.length_b   1.000
_cell.length_c   1.000
_cell.angle_alpha   90.00
_cell.angle_beta   90.00
_cell.angle_gamma   90.00
#
_symmetry.space_group_name_H-M   'P 1'
#
loop_
_entity.id
_entity.type
_entity.pdbx_description
1 polymer ?
#
loop_
_entity_poly.entity_id
_entity_poly.type
_entity_poly.pdbx_seq_one_letter_code
_entity_poly.pdbx_strand_id
1 'polypeptide(L)'
;MTARLLRACSVFLSRGILLLALFLTFTFAAAADVAVPQLTGRVVDQTGTLSSGAIASLDQKLRDFEAKKGSQIAVLIVPTTQPETIEQYSIRVADAWKIGRKKVDDGAILLIAKNDRHLRIEVGYGLEGALTDVNSRRIIDEVITPKFRTGDFAGGISDGVDRMIRAIDGEPLPAPARSTNFSSDLNDFGPVIPFALFASLFVGGILRTMLGRLLGSVATGGVLAALAWFMVGSAGIALAVGVIAFILAFIADLFPMATGPGTGSSRGGSWSSGSGGGWSSGSSSSDSGSFSGGGGSFGGGGASGSW
;
A
#
# COMPACT_ATOMS: atom_id res chain seq x y z
N MET A 1 20.52 -34.86 -70.72
CA MET A 1 19.29 -34.06 -70.47
C MET A 1 18.94 -33.92 -69.01
N THR A 2 19.32 -34.84 -68.14
CA THR A 2 19.01 -34.90 -66.71
C THR A 2 19.69 -33.89 -65.83
N ALA A 3 20.94 -33.51 -66.13
CA ALA A 3 21.73 -32.58 -65.28
C ALA A 3 21.25 -31.13 -65.33
N ARG A 4 20.61 -30.70 -66.41
CA ARG A 4 20.04 -29.34 -66.52
C ARG A 4 18.72 -29.20 -65.75
N LEU A 5 17.90 -30.25 -65.70
CA LEU A 5 16.67 -30.29 -64.92
C LEU A 5 16.92 -30.30 -63.42
N LEU A 6 17.91 -31.03 -62.95
CA LEU A 6 18.30 -31.05 -61.54
C LEU A 6 18.83 -29.69 -61.05
N ARG A 7 19.58 -28.93 -61.85
CA ARG A 7 20.04 -27.58 -61.51
C ARG A 7 18.89 -26.56 -61.48
N ALA A 8 17.95 -26.67 -62.40
CA ALA A 8 16.76 -25.80 -62.40
C ALA A 8 15.91 -26.03 -61.13
N CYS A 9 15.70 -27.28 -60.74
CA CYS A 9 14.89 -27.64 -59.55
C CYS A 9 15.55 -27.16 -58.28
N SER A 10 16.92 -27.26 -58.15
CA SER A 10 17.62 -26.76 -56.97
C SER A 10 17.58 -25.25 -56.83
N VAL A 11 17.61 -24.50 -57.94
CA VAL A 11 17.50 -23.02 -57.92
C VAL A 11 16.08 -22.57 -57.55
N PHE A 12 15.04 -23.29 -58.01
CA PHE A 12 13.67 -22.99 -57.60
C PHE A 12 13.43 -23.30 -56.11
N LEU A 13 13.98 -24.41 -55.60
CA LEU A 13 13.85 -24.80 -54.22
C LEU A 13 14.56 -23.82 -53.30
N SER A 14 15.81 -23.39 -53.64
CA SER A 14 16.56 -22.41 -52.84
C SER A 14 15.90 -21.04 -52.81
N ARG A 15 15.30 -20.59 -53.95
CA ARG A 15 14.55 -19.33 -53.97
C ARG A 15 13.25 -19.40 -53.17
N GLY A 16 12.55 -20.54 -53.19
CA GLY A 16 11.37 -20.80 -52.41
C GLY A 16 11.66 -20.76 -50.91
N ILE A 17 12.77 -21.39 -50.48
CA ILE A 17 13.22 -21.37 -49.09
C ILE A 17 13.63 -19.96 -48.65
N LEU A 18 14.31 -19.20 -49.52
CA LEU A 18 14.71 -17.81 -49.22
C LEU A 18 13.49 -16.89 -49.06
N LEU A 19 12.48 -17.02 -49.92
CA LEU A 19 11.23 -16.27 -49.83
C LEU A 19 10.41 -16.67 -48.61
N LEU A 20 10.37 -17.95 -48.24
CA LEU A 20 9.73 -18.43 -47.04
C LEU A 20 10.44 -17.90 -45.77
N ALA A 21 11.78 -17.92 -45.75
CA ALA A 21 12.57 -17.35 -44.65
C ALA A 21 12.37 -15.84 -44.54
N LEU A 22 12.32 -15.11 -45.65
CA LEU A 22 12.03 -13.67 -45.67
C LEU A 22 10.61 -13.38 -45.21
N PHE A 23 9.63 -14.21 -45.50
CA PHE A 23 8.24 -14.08 -45.04
C PHE A 23 8.13 -14.37 -43.53
N LEU A 24 8.86 -15.37 -43.03
CA LEU A 24 8.91 -15.66 -41.58
C LEU A 24 9.57 -14.56 -40.75
N THR A 25 10.52 -13.80 -41.28
CA THR A 25 11.18 -12.71 -40.57
C THR A 25 10.30 -11.44 -40.49
N PHE A 26 9.27 -11.33 -41.32
CA PHE A 26 8.40 -10.16 -41.38
C PHE A 26 7.25 -10.18 -40.37
N THR A 27 7.02 -11.26 -39.62
CA THR A 27 5.81 -11.45 -38.82
C THR A 27 5.98 -11.20 -37.31
N PHE A 28 7.11 -10.71 -36.82
CA PHE A 28 7.30 -10.45 -35.38
C PHE A 28 7.77 -9.03 -35.08
N ALA A 29 7.03 -8.02 -35.55
CA ALA A 29 7.00 -6.76 -34.85
C ALA A 29 5.99 -6.90 -33.71
N ALA A 30 6.38 -7.53 -32.60
CA ALA A 30 5.60 -7.47 -31.37
C ALA A 30 5.52 -5.99 -31.00
N ALA A 31 4.33 -5.39 -31.12
CA ALA A 31 4.10 -4.06 -30.58
C ALA A 31 4.37 -4.15 -29.09
N ALA A 32 5.36 -3.40 -28.61
CA ALA A 32 5.69 -3.36 -27.18
C ALA A 32 4.54 -2.66 -26.44
N ASP A 33 4.07 -3.27 -25.38
CA ASP A 33 3.06 -2.69 -24.52
C ASP A 33 3.54 -1.35 -23.95
N VAL A 34 2.63 -0.39 -23.77
CA VAL A 34 2.97 0.90 -23.17
C VAL A 34 3.41 0.70 -21.73
N ALA A 35 4.57 1.22 -21.37
CA ALA A 35 5.10 1.10 -20.02
C ALA A 35 4.16 1.78 -18.99
N VAL A 36 3.91 1.12 -17.86
CA VAL A 36 3.20 1.73 -16.75
C VAL A 36 4.12 2.72 -16.04
N PRO A 37 3.74 4.00 -15.89
CA PRO A 37 4.56 4.98 -15.19
C PRO A 37 4.65 4.68 -13.70
N GLN A 38 5.72 5.16 -13.08
CA GLN A 38 5.86 5.09 -11.63
C GLN A 38 4.82 5.98 -10.94
N LEU A 39 4.31 5.53 -9.81
CA LEU A 39 3.39 6.29 -8.97
C LEU A 39 4.19 7.36 -8.19
N THR A 40 4.31 8.55 -8.75
CA THR A 40 5.07 9.66 -8.14
C THR A 40 4.21 10.55 -7.24
N GLY A 41 2.90 10.45 -7.33
CA GLY A 41 1.91 11.22 -6.59
C GLY A 41 0.50 10.73 -6.89
N ARG A 42 -0.50 11.32 -6.28
CA ARG A 42 -1.92 10.99 -6.57
C ARG A 42 -2.35 11.43 -7.96
N VAL A 43 -1.61 12.37 -8.56
CA VAL A 43 -1.83 12.87 -9.91
C VAL A 43 -0.54 12.71 -10.69
N VAL A 44 -0.57 11.86 -11.72
CA VAL A 44 0.56 11.61 -12.63
C VAL A 44 0.16 12.06 -14.03
N ASP A 45 0.75 13.13 -14.51
CA ASP A 45 0.52 13.68 -15.86
C ASP A 45 1.78 13.59 -16.69
N GLN A 46 1.81 12.63 -17.62
CA GLN A 46 2.92 12.46 -18.58
C GLN A 46 2.81 13.37 -19.81
N THR A 47 1.71 14.08 -19.94
CA THR A 47 1.40 14.86 -21.15
C THR A 47 1.52 16.36 -20.96
N GLY A 48 1.74 16.81 -19.72
CA GLY A 48 1.74 18.23 -19.38
C GLY A 48 0.40 18.92 -19.67
N THR A 49 -0.71 18.17 -19.56
CA THR A 49 -2.05 18.70 -19.82
C THR A 49 -2.52 19.62 -18.70
N LEU A 50 -2.13 19.31 -17.46
CA LEU A 50 -2.48 20.10 -16.29
C LEU A 50 -1.36 21.07 -15.93
N SER A 51 -1.72 22.26 -15.48
CA SER A 51 -0.75 23.17 -14.87
C SER A 51 -0.26 22.63 -13.53
N SER A 52 0.92 23.06 -13.10
CA SER A 52 1.45 22.67 -11.77
C SER A 52 0.51 23.04 -10.62
N GLY A 53 -0.17 24.18 -10.72
CA GLY A 53 -1.18 24.61 -9.75
C GLY A 53 -2.41 23.70 -9.73
N ALA A 54 -2.87 23.24 -10.90
CA ALA A 54 -3.98 22.30 -11.00
C ALA A 54 -3.61 20.93 -10.40
N ILE A 55 -2.39 20.43 -10.68
CA ILE A 55 -1.87 19.20 -10.10
C ILE A 55 -1.81 19.31 -8.57
N ALA A 56 -1.23 20.38 -8.04
CA ALA A 56 -1.11 20.59 -6.59
C ALA A 56 -2.47 20.66 -5.89
N SER A 57 -3.43 21.40 -6.48
CA SER A 57 -4.79 21.52 -5.95
C SER A 57 -5.52 20.17 -5.95
N LEU A 58 -5.39 19.41 -7.02
CA LEU A 58 -6.02 18.09 -7.13
C LEU A 58 -5.37 17.07 -6.20
N ASP A 59 -4.03 17.06 -6.09
CA ASP A 59 -3.31 16.19 -5.15
C ASP A 59 -3.71 16.48 -3.69
N GLN A 60 -3.83 17.77 -3.32
CA GLN A 60 -4.29 18.15 -1.98
C GLN A 60 -5.71 17.66 -1.72
N LYS A 61 -6.64 17.86 -2.67
CA LYS A 61 -8.02 17.39 -2.57
C LYS A 61 -8.07 15.87 -2.35
N LEU A 62 -7.29 15.11 -3.12
CA LEU A 62 -7.24 13.66 -3.03
C LEU A 62 -6.60 13.19 -1.71
N ARG A 63 -5.60 13.91 -1.22
CA ARG A 63 -4.98 13.68 0.09
C ARG A 63 -5.96 13.89 1.23
N ASP A 64 -6.71 14.99 1.21
CA ASP A 64 -7.71 15.30 2.23
C ASP A 64 -8.84 14.26 2.25
N PHE A 65 -9.25 13.79 1.06
CA PHE A 65 -10.22 12.71 0.94
C PHE A 65 -9.69 11.40 1.53
N GLU A 66 -8.46 11.00 1.19
CA GLU A 66 -7.83 9.80 1.73
C GLU A 66 -7.69 9.89 3.26
N ALA A 67 -7.28 11.05 3.80
CA ALA A 67 -7.18 11.25 5.25
C ALA A 67 -8.55 11.12 5.95
N LYS A 68 -9.64 11.56 5.29
CA LYS A 68 -10.99 11.50 5.83
C LYS A 68 -11.62 10.10 5.77
N LYS A 69 -11.48 9.40 4.64
CA LYS A 69 -12.18 8.14 4.34
C LYS A 69 -11.26 6.91 4.37
N GLY A 70 -9.97 7.10 4.12
CA GLY A 70 -9.01 6.03 3.93
C GLY A 70 -8.99 5.45 2.52
N SER A 71 -9.99 5.75 1.69
CA SER A 71 -10.04 5.32 0.29
C SER A 71 -9.09 6.14 -0.55
N GLN A 72 -8.42 5.51 -1.51
CA GLN A 72 -7.43 6.15 -2.36
C GLN A 72 -7.96 6.37 -3.77
N ILE A 73 -7.83 7.58 -4.28
CA ILE A 73 -8.11 7.90 -5.69
C ILE A 73 -6.81 8.41 -6.32
N ALA A 74 -6.48 7.91 -7.51
CA ALA A 74 -5.37 8.41 -8.33
C ALA A 74 -5.85 8.85 -9.71
N VAL A 75 -5.13 9.79 -10.30
CA VAL A 75 -5.36 10.27 -11.66
C VAL A 75 -4.12 10.03 -12.48
N LEU A 76 -4.27 9.39 -13.64
CA LEU A 76 -3.20 9.16 -14.59
C LEU A 76 -3.57 9.71 -15.97
N ILE A 77 -2.71 10.55 -16.52
CA ILE A 77 -2.83 11.07 -17.86
C ILE A 77 -1.63 10.58 -18.67
N VAL A 78 -1.91 9.80 -19.72
CA VAL A 78 -0.90 9.28 -20.64
C VAL A 78 -1.18 9.76 -22.08
N PRO A 79 -0.16 9.78 -22.95
CA PRO A 79 -0.38 10.14 -24.35
C PRO A 79 -1.29 9.14 -25.07
N THR A 80 -1.03 7.85 -24.92
CA THR A 80 -1.74 6.77 -25.59
C THR A 80 -1.62 5.48 -24.78
N THR A 81 -2.57 4.58 -24.96
CA THR A 81 -2.48 3.21 -24.42
C THR A 81 -2.20 2.19 -25.52
N GLN A 82 -2.22 2.61 -26.81
CA GLN A 82 -2.04 1.69 -27.92
C GLN A 82 -0.66 1.01 -27.90
N PRO A 83 -0.60 -0.28 -28.21
CA PRO A 83 -1.61 -1.11 -28.90
C PRO A 83 -2.69 -1.72 -27.99
N GLU A 84 -2.59 -1.56 -26.68
CA GLU A 84 -3.58 -2.10 -25.74
C GLU A 84 -4.86 -1.27 -25.73
N THR A 85 -5.97 -1.90 -25.34
CA THR A 85 -7.17 -1.15 -25.00
C THR A 85 -7.00 -0.44 -23.68
N ILE A 86 -7.78 0.61 -23.45
CA ILE A 86 -7.70 1.37 -22.20
C ILE A 86 -8.06 0.50 -20.97
N GLU A 87 -8.92 -0.50 -21.17
CA GLU A 87 -9.29 -1.47 -20.14
C GLU A 87 -8.10 -2.36 -19.75
N GLN A 88 -7.38 -2.90 -20.73
CA GLN A 88 -6.21 -3.74 -20.47
C GLN A 88 -5.11 -2.94 -19.78
N TYR A 89 -4.85 -1.74 -20.27
CA TYR A 89 -3.84 -0.86 -19.69
C TYR A 89 -4.21 -0.43 -18.27
N SER A 90 -5.48 -0.08 -18.00
CA SER A 90 -5.92 0.34 -16.67
C SER A 90 -5.76 -0.74 -15.61
N ILE A 91 -6.04 -2.01 -15.96
CA ILE A 91 -5.82 -3.16 -15.05
C ILE A 91 -4.33 -3.30 -14.73
N ARG A 92 -3.43 -3.19 -15.73
CA ARG A 92 -1.98 -3.23 -15.50
C ARG A 92 -1.49 -2.08 -14.60
N VAL A 93 -2.05 -0.89 -14.79
CA VAL A 93 -1.78 0.26 -13.91
C VAL A 93 -2.26 -0.03 -12.49
N ALA A 94 -3.47 -0.55 -12.34
CA ALA A 94 -4.05 -0.91 -11.05
C ALA A 94 -3.21 -1.97 -10.32
N ASP A 95 -2.75 -2.99 -11.05
CA ASP A 95 -1.89 -4.06 -10.52
C ASP A 95 -0.48 -3.55 -10.14
N ALA A 96 0.04 -2.59 -10.88
CA ALA A 96 1.35 -2.00 -10.60
C ALA A 96 1.31 -1.01 -9.42
N TRP A 97 0.27 -0.17 -9.39
CA TRP A 97 0.14 0.89 -8.40
C TRP A 97 -0.50 0.43 -7.09
N LYS A 98 -1.35 -0.59 -7.13
CA LYS A 98 -2.06 -1.18 -5.97
C LYS A 98 -2.74 -0.14 -5.10
N ILE A 99 -3.45 0.80 -5.74
CA ILE A 99 -4.18 1.88 -5.08
C ILE A 99 -5.29 1.29 -4.20
N GLY A 100 -5.51 1.87 -3.01
CA GLY A 100 -6.47 1.39 -2.02
C GLY A 100 -5.86 0.52 -0.93
N ARG A 101 -6.58 0.38 0.18
CA ARG A 101 -6.11 -0.38 1.34
C ARG A 101 -6.19 -1.88 1.07
N LYS A 102 -5.14 -2.60 1.45
CA LYS A 102 -5.12 -4.07 1.41
C LYS A 102 -6.29 -4.64 2.22
N LYS A 103 -6.99 -5.64 1.68
CA LYS A 103 -8.18 -6.30 2.25
C LYS A 103 -9.47 -5.45 2.24
N VAL A 104 -9.40 -4.16 1.99
CA VAL A 104 -10.57 -3.29 1.81
C VAL A 104 -10.82 -3.05 0.33
N ASP A 105 -9.72 -2.99 -0.46
CA ASP A 105 -9.71 -2.82 -1.90
C ASP A 105 -10.44 -1.54 -2.36
N ASP A 106 -10.31 -0.46 -1.57
CA ASP A 106 -11.02 0.80 -1.71
C ASP A 106 -10.23 1.84 -2.51
N GLY A 107 -9.67 1.38 -3.62
CA GLY A 107 -8.96 2.20 -4.59
C GLY A 107 -9.79 2.54 -5.82
N ALA A 108 -9.54 3.70 -6.43
CA ALA A 108 -10.05 4.05 -7.75
C ALA A 108 -9.02 4.81 -8.58
N ILE A 109 -9.00 4.60 -9.90
CA ILE A 109 -8.07 5.26 -10.82
C ILE A 109 -8.88 5.92 -11.93
N LEU A 110 -8.68 7.23 -12.14
CA LEU A 110 -9.14 7.93 -13.33
C LEU A 110 -7.99 7.96 -14.34
N LEU A 111 -8.08 7.12 -15.37
CA LEU A 111 -7.11 7.02 -16.46
C LEU A 111 -7.59 7.80 -17.69
N ILE A 112 -6.72 8.59 -18.29
CA ILE A 112 -7.00 9.39 -19.47
C ILE A 112 -5.90 9.16 -20.53
N ALA A 113 -6.27 8.60 -21.67
CA ALA A 113 -5.42 8.44 -22.85
C ALA A 113 -5.70 9.60 -23.81
N LYS A 114 -4.90 10.68 -23.70
CA LYS A 114 -5.21 11.98 -24.30
C LYS A 114 -5.31 11.94 -25.83
N ASN A 115 -4.34 11.30 -26.48
CA ASN A 115 -4.31 11.24 -27.95
C ASN A 115 -5.34 10.27 -28.52
N ASP A 116 -5.67 9.22 -27.75
CA ASP A 116 -6.67 8.23 -28.13
C ASP A 116 -8.09 8.74 -27.87
N ARG A 117 -8.24 9.84 -27.14
CA ARG A 117 -9.53 10.39 -26.67
C ARG A 117 -10.38 9.37 -25.92
N HIS A 118 -9.72 8.56 -25.10
CA HIS A 118 -10.37 7.59 -24.25
C HIS A 118 -10.06 7.88 -22.78
N LEU A 119 -11.02 7.60 -21.94
CA LEU A 119 -10.85 7.65 -20.49
C LEU A 119 -11.55 6.48 -19.83
N ARG A 120 -11.07 6.12 -18.64
CA ARG A 120 -11.63 5.04 -17.86
C ARG A 120 -11.57 5.37 -16.37
N ILE A 121 -12.62 5.03 -15.66
CA ILE A 121 -12.61 4.93 -14.21
C ILE A 121 -12.46 3.45 -13.89
N GLU A 122 -11.33 3.06 -13.33
CA GLU A 122 -11.05 1.72 -12.82
C GLU A 122 -11.35 1.68 -11.33
N VAL A 123 -12.09 0.69 -10.86
CA VAL A 123 -12.64 0.64 -9.50
C VAL A 123 -12.19 -0.64 -8.80
N GLY A 124 -11.65 -0.49 -7.59
CA GLY A 124 -11.33 -1.62 -6.72
C GLY A 124 -12.58 -2.24 -6.11
N TYR A 125 -12.50 -3.51 -5.74
CA TYR A 125 -13.65 -4.29 -5.25
C TYR A 125 -14.42 -3.61 -4.10
N GLY A 126 -13.72 -2.94 -3.20
CA GLY A 126 -14.35 -2.25 -2.05
C GLY A 126 -15.14 -1.01 -2.41
N LEU A 127 -15.00 -0.48 -3.62
CA LEU A 127 -15.72 0.69 -4.10
C LEU A 127 -16.81 0.38 -5.13
N GLU A 128 -16.96 -0.87 -5.58
CA GLU A 128 -17.94 -1.25 -6.59
C GLU A 128 -19.39 -0.95 -6.17
N GLY A 129 -19.67 -0.96 -4.86
CA GLY A 129 -20.99 -0.56 -4.33
C GLY A 129 -21.29 0.93 -4.50
N ALA A 130 -20.28 1.79 -4.38
CA ALA A 130 -20.42 3.25 -4.49
C ALA A 130 -20.18 3.75 -5.92
N LEU A 131 -19.08 3.31 -6.53
CA LEU A 131 -18.70 3.58 -7.93
C LEU A 131 -19.08 2.40 -8.82
N THR A 132 -20.38 2.08 -8.88
CA THR A 132 -20.87 1.05 -9.80
C THR A 132 -20.52 1.42 -11.23
N ASP A 133 -20.52 0.44 -12.16
CA ASP A 133 -20.28 0.68 -13.59
C ASP A 133 -21.24 1.76 -14.13
N VAL A 134 -22.48 1.74 -13.69
CA VAL A 134 -23.51 2.74 -14.07
C VAL A 134 -23.14 4.13 -13.56
N ASN A 135 -22.73 4.26 -12.30
CA ASN A 135 -22.31 5.54 -11.73
C ASN A 135 -21.03 6.05 -12.38
N SER A 136 -20.05 5.19 -12.58
CA SER A 136 -18.80 5.51 -13.28
C SER A 136 -19.06 5.97 -14.72
N ARG A 137 -19.96 5.29 -15.44
CA ARG A 137 -20.38 5.69 -16.78
C ARG A 137 -21.06 7.06 -16.79
N ARG A 138 -21.94 7.33 -15.86
CA ARG A 138 -22.60 8.64 -15.74
C ARG A 138 -21.63 9.77 -15.42
N ILE A 139 -20.63 9.52 -14.55
CA ILE A 139 -19.58 10.50 -14.25
C ILE A 139 -18.81 10.84 -15.53
N ILE A 140 -18.46 9.83 -16.31
CA ILE A 140 -17.76 10.01 -17.59
C ILE A 140 -18.62 10.81 -18.57
N ASP A 141 -19.83 10.36 -18.84
CA ASP A 141 -20.65 10.89 -19.93
C ASP A 141 -21.27 12.26 -19.57
N GLU A 142 -21.70 12.48 -18.32
CA GLU A 142 -22.39 13.68 -17.90
C GLU A 142 -21.46 14.79 -17.37
N VAL A 143 -20.28 14.43 -16.85
CA VAL A 143 -19.41 15.40 -16.17
C VAL A 143 -18.09 15.62 -16.92
N ILE A 144 -17.35 14.53 -17.22
CA ILE A 144 -15.99 14.64 -17.75
C ILE A 144 -16.02 14.93 -19.26
N THR A 145 -16.70 14.09 -20.04
CA THR A 145 -16.72 14.13 -21.51
C THR A 145 -17.15 15.50 -22.08
N PRO A 146 -18.21 16.16 -21.57
CA PRO A 146 -18.62 17.47 -22.10
C PRO A 146 -17.52 18.52 -22.01
N LYS A 147 -16.77 18.54 -20.90
CA LYS A 147 -15.63 19.46 -20.69
C LYS A 147 -14.43 19.11 -21.58
N PHE A 148 -14.13 17.83 -21.73
CA PHE A 148 -13.04 17.39 -22.61
C PHE A 148 -13.30 17.74 -24.07
N ARG A 149 -14.54 17.69 -24.53
CA ARG A 149 -14.92 18.12 -25.88
C ARG A 149 -14.68 19.61 -26.12
N THR A 150 -14.75 20.44 -25.10
CA THR A 150 -14.45 21.86 -25.16
C THR A 150 -12.98 22.18 -24.87
N GLY A 151 -12.15 21.16 -24.59
CA GLY A 151 -10.72 21.33 -24.27
C GLY A 151 -10.44 21.67 -22.80
N ASP A 152 -11.46 21.75 -21.94
CA ASP A 152 -11.30 21.98 -20.50
C ASP A 152 -10.97 20.67 -19.78
N PHE A 153 -9.74 20.21 -19.94
CA PHE A 153 -9.26 18.99 -19.28
C PHE A 153 -9.17 19.16 -17.76
N ALA A 154 -8.64 20.29 -17.30
CA ALA A 154 -8.47 20.54 -15.86
C ALA A 154 -9.82 20.57 -15.13
N GLY A 155 -10.80 21.30 -15.66
CA GLY A 155 -12.14 21.35 -15.11
C GLY A 155 -12.85 20.00 -15.19
N GLY A 156 -12.71 19.26 -16.29
CA GLY A 156 -13.31 17.93 -16.45
C GLY A 156 -12.76 16.91 -15.45
N ILE A 157 -11.45 16.90 -15.22
CA ILE A 157 -10.80 16.02 -14.25
C ILE A 157 -11.21 16.40 -12.82
N SER A 158 -11.15 17.70 -12.48
CA SER A 158 -11.52 18.17 -11.15
C SER A 158 -12.97 17.83 -10.79
N ASP A 159 -13.92 18.13 -11.69
CA ASP A 159 -15.34 17.85 -11.43
C ASP A 159 -15.64 16.34 -11.44
N GLY A 160 -14.95 15.58 -12.30
CA GLY A 160 -15.02 14.13 -12.31
C GLY A 160 -14.60 13.52 -10.97
N VAL A 161 -13.44 13.95 -10.47
CA VAL A 161 -12.93 13.54 -9.16
C VAL A 161 -13.88 13.96 -8.05
N ASP A 162 -14.43 15.18 -8.07
CA ASP A 162 -15.42 15.64 -7.08
C ASP A 162 -16.67 14.77 -7.09
N ARG A 163 -17.09 14.32 -8.28
CA ARG A 163 -18.25 13.43 -8.40
C ARG A 163 -17.93 12.03 -7.89
N MET A 164 -16.74 11.50 -8.16
CA MET A 164 -16.26 10.22 -7.59
C MET A 164 -16.23 10.29 -6.06
N ILE A 165 -15.65 11.34 -5.49
CA ILE A 165 -15.60 11.56 -4.04
C ILE A 165 -17.00 11.58 -3.44
N ARG A 166 -17.95 12.33 -4.03
CA ARG A 166 -19.33 12.37 -3.53
C ARG A 166 -20.04 11.01 -3.61
N ALA A 167 -19.79 10.23 -4.65
CA ALA A 167 -20.34 8.90 -4.77
C ALA A 167 -19.80 7.97 -3.66
N ILE A 168 -18.51 8.03 -3.39
CA ILE A 168 -17.87 7.23 -2.34
C ILE A 168 -18.27 7.73 -0.94
N ASP A 169 -18.47 9.03 -0.75
CA ASP A 169 -18.92 9.60 0.54
C ASP A 169 -20.34 9.15 0.92
N GLY A 170 -21.18 8.81 -0.04
CA GLY A 170 -22.52 8.25 0.17
C GLY A 170 -22.52 6.78 0.61
N GLU A 171 -21.43 6.06 0.46
CA GLU A 171 -21.29 4.65 0.85
C GLU A 171 -20.65 4.52 2.25
N PRO A 172 -21.20 3.70 3.17
CA PRO A 172 -20.58 3.45 4.47
C PRO A 172 -19.34 2.53 4.32
N LEU A 173 -18.20 3.11 4.01
CA LEU A 173 -16.94 2.39 3.94
C LEU A 173 -16.31 2.20 5.33
N PRO A 174 -15.48 1.15 5.53
CA PRO A 174 -14.71 0.97 6.76
C PRO A 174 -13.87 2.22 7.05
N ALA A 175 -13.88 2.68 8.30
CA ALA A 175 -13.04 3.80 8.72
C ALA A 175 -11.56 3.55 8.38
N PRO A 176 -10.77 4.60 8.07
CA PRO A 176 -9.33 4.45 7.90
C PRO A 176 -8.75 3.72 9.10
N ALA A 177 -7.94 2.69 8.86
CA ALA A 177 -7.15 2.12 9.94
C ALA A 177 -6.27 3.25 10.48
N ARG A 178 -6.38 3.56 11.79
CA ARG A 178 -5.43 4.46 12.41
C ARG A 178 -4.06 3.90 12.10
N SER A 179 -3.20 4.71 11.51
CA SER A 179 -1.78 4.38 11.43
C SER A 179 -1.33 4.23 12.87
N THR A 180 -1.15 3.01 13.33
CA THR A 180 -0.51 2.72 14.60
C THR A 180 0.94 3.15 14.45
N ASN A 181 1.20 4.42 14.76
CA ASN A 181 2.56 4.84 14.99
C ASN A 181 3.03 4.01 16.18
N PHE A 182 3.97 3.10 15.97
CA PHE A 182 4.55 2.22 16.98
C PHE A 182 4.97 3.00 18.26
N SER A 183 5.25 4.28 18.14
CA SER A 183 5.55 5.19 19.25
C SER A 183 4.32 5.57 20.12
N SER A 184 3.10 5.59 19.58
CA SER A 184 1.89 5.85 20.37
C SER A 184 1.38 4.57 21.06
N ASP A 185 1.59 3.40 20.47
CA ASP A 185 1.21 2.12 21.09
C ASP A 185 2.04 1.81 22.35
N LEU A 186 3.32 2.25 22.39
CA LEU A 186 4.14 2.08 23.59
C LEU A 186 3.60 2.87 24.79
N ASN A 187 2.92 3.99 24.58
CA ASN A 187 2.30 4.76 25.65
C ASN A 187 1.01 4.12 26.18
N ASP A 188 0.27 3.41 25.33
CA ASP A 188 -0.92 2.65 25.75
C ASP A 188 -0.53 1.41 26.58
N PHE A 189 0.68 0.88 26.37
CA PHE A 189 1.25 -0.20 27.20
C PHE A 189 1.94 0.29 28.46
N GLY A 190 2.03 1.61 28.67
CA GLY A 190 2.68 2.20 29.85
C GLY A 190 2.27 1.57 31.19
N PRO A 191 0.98 1.33 31.48
CA PRO A 191 0.52 0.65 32.69
C PRO A 191 0.81 -0.85 32.71
N VAL A 192 0.93 -1.49 31.55
CA VAL A 192 1.09 -2.96 31.41
C VAL A 192 2.55 -3.39 31.55
N ILE A 193 3.50 -2.53 31.14
CA ILE A 193 4.94 -2.82 31.19
C ILE A 193 5.44 -3.11 32.63
N PRO A 194 5.16 -2.29 33.66
CA PRO A 194 5.59 -2.59 35.03
C PRO A 194 4.90 -3.83 35.58
N PHE A 195 3.64 -4.09 35.22
CA PHE A 195 2.94 -5.30 35.64
C PHE A 195 3.51 -6.57 34.98
N ALA A 196 3.84 -6.51 33.69
CA ALA A 196 4.48 -7.62 32.98
C ALA A 196 5.89 -7.92 33.50
N LEU A 197 6.67 -6.86 33.85
CA LEU A 197 7.96 -6.99 34.50
C LEU A 197 7.83 -7.65 35.88
N PHE A 198 6.87 -7.21 36.69
CA PHE A 198 6.62 -7.77 38.02
C PHE A 198 6.16 -9.24 37.95
N ALA A 199 5.22 -9.54 37.05
CA ALA A 199 4.74 -10.90 36.81
C ALA A 199 5.86 -11.81 36.30
N SER A 200 6.76 -11.33 35.44
CA SER A 200 7.90 -12.10 34.92
C SER A 200 8.92 -12.46 36.01
N LEU A 201 9.18 -11.53 36.93
CA LEU A 201 10.08 -11.75 38.07
C LEU A 201 9.46 -12.76 39.07
N PHE A 202 8.16 -12.68 39.31
CA PHE A 202 7.47 -13.53 40.28
C PHE A 202 7.30 -14.95 39.73
N VAL A 203 6.78 -15.08 38.50
CA VAL A 203 6.59 -16.39 37.84
C VAL A 203 7.94 -17.01 37.50
N GLY A 204 8.90 -16.23 37.03
CA GLY A 204 10.26 -16.67 36.77
C GLY A 204 10.98 -17.18 38.00
N GLY A 205 10.78 -16.51 39.16
CA GLY A 205 11.31 -16.99 40.47
C GLY A 205 10.76 -18.33 40.87
N ILE A 206 9.44 -18.53 40.77
CA ILE A 206 8.79 -19.79 41.13
C ILE A 206 9.20 -20.92 40.15
N LEU A 207 9.20 -20.66 38.85
CA LEU A 207 9.61 -21.69 37.87
C LEU A 207 11.09 -22.11 38.04
N ARG A 208 11.96 -21.19 38.43
CA ARG A 208 13.38 -21.50 38.70
C ARG A 208 13.59 -22.40 39.90
N THR A 209 12.79 -22.24 40.97
CA THR A 209 12.89 -23.09 42.17
C THR A 209 12.40 -24.51 41.89
N MET A 210 11.46 -24.66 40.94
CA MET A 210 10.88 -25.99 40.62
C MET A 210 11.61 -26.74 39.50
N LEU A 211 12.08 -26.04 38.44
CA LEU A 211 12.65 -26.65 37.25
C LEU A 211 14.19 -26.49 37.11
N GLY A 212 14.84 -25.78 38.03
CA GLY A 212 16.27 -25.50 37.93
C GLY A 212 16.62 -24.35 36.96
N ARG A 213 17.92 -24.01 36.89
CA ARG A 213 18.40 -22.77 36.26
C ARG A 213 18.16 -22.71 34.75
N LEU A 214 18.46 -23.78 34.01
CA LEU A 214 18.34 -23.82 32.54
C LEU A 214 16.89 -23.96 32.06
N LEU A 215 16.15 -24.92 32.67
CA LEU A 215 14.76 -25.17 32.28
C LEU A 215 13.83 -24.02 32.71
N GLY A 216 14.15 -23.35 33.85
CA GLY A 216 13.40 -22.19 34.32
C GLY A 216 13.54 -20.96 33.42
N SER A 217 14.71 -20.67 32.86
CA SER A 217 14.88 -19.56 31.92
C SER A 217 14.20 -19.80 30.56
N VAL A 218 14.25 -21.03 30.05
CA VAL A 218 13.54 -21.44 28.84
C VAL A 218 12.02 -21.37 29.04
N ALA A 219 11.52 -21.85 30.16
CA ALA A 219 10.09 -21.81 30.48
C ALA A 219 9.60 -20.36 30.64
N THR A 220 10.38 -19.48 31.29
CA THR A 220 10.04 -18.03 31.42
C THR A 220 9.98 -17.35 30.06
N GLY A 221 10.98 -17.58 29.19
CA GLY A 221 10.99 -17.06 27.82
C GLY A 221 9.82 -17.57 26.98
N GLY A 222 9.48 -18.86 27.12
CA GLY A 222 8.35 -19.47 26.41
C GLY A 222 6.99 -18.92 26.84
N VAL A 223 6.77 -18.73 28.13
CA VAL A 223 5.52 -18.14 28.66
C VAL A 223 5.36 -16.70 28.20
N LEU A 224 6.42 -15.90 28.23
CA LEU A 224 6.36 -14.51 27.77
C LEU A 224 6.19 -14.40 26.24
N ALA A 225 6.79 -15.32 25.47
CA ALA A 225 6.55 -15.42 24.03
C ALA A 225 5.09 -15.79 23.71
N ALA A 226 4.51 -16.73 24.43
CA ALA A 226 3.11 -17.14 24.25
C ALA A 226 2.14 -16.01 24.62
N LEU A 227 2.39 -15.29 25.71
CA LEU A 227 1.61 -14.10 26.10
C LEU A 227 1.72 -12.97 25.06
N ALA A 228 2.93 -12.71 24.55
CA ALA A 228 3.15 -11.70 23.50
C ALA A 228 2.44 -12.10 22.19
N TRP A 229 2.43 -13.38 21.82
CA TRP A 229 1.67 -13.85 20.68
C TRP A 229 0.17 -13.63 20.85
N PHE A 230 -0.36 -13.98 22.01
CA PHE A 230 -1.80 -13.83 22.29
C PHE A 230 -2.25 -12.36 22.26
N MET A 231 -1.40 -11.43 22.72
CA MET A 231 -1.72 -10.00 22.75
C MET A 231 -1.50 -9.27 21.41
N VAL A 232 -0.44 -9.64 20.67
CA VAL A 232 -0.01 -8.86 19.48
C VAL A 232 -0.35 -9.60 18.17
N GLY A 233 -0.60 -10.92 18.20
CA GLY A 233 -0.93 -11.71 17.02
C GLY A 233 0.20 -11.86 15.99
N SER A 234 1.42 -11.37 16.29
CA SER A 234 2.59 -11.42 15.42
C SER A 234 3.64 -12.40 15.94
N ALA A 235 3.91 -13.44 15.16
CA ALA A 235 4.91 -14.45 15.50
C ALA A 235 6.34 -13.89 15.63
N GLY A 236 6.69 -12.88 14.83
CA GLY A 236 8.01 -12.24 14.86
C GLY A 236 8.24 -11.46 16.16
N ILE A 237 7.24 -10.70 16.63
CA ILE A 237 7.32 -9.95 17.88
C ILE A 237 7.33 -10.88 19.08
N ALA A 238 6.50 -11.92 19.05
CA ALA A 238 6.47 -12.94 20.11
C ALA A 238 7.82 -13.64 20.29
N LEU A 239 8.48 -13.98 19.19
CA LEU A 239 9.81 -14.61 19.20
C LEU A 239 10.89 -13.65 19.72
N ALA A 240 10.85 -12.39 19.29
CA ALA A 240 11.79 -11.36 19.77
C ALA A 240 11.65 -11.13 21.29
N VAL A 241 10.42 -11.01 21.81
CA VAL A 241 10.14 -10.84 23.23
C VAL A 241 10.61 -12.06 24.04
N GLY A 242 10.35 -13.27 23.53
CA GLY A 242 10.79 -14.51 24.16
C GLY A 242 12.32 -14.64 24.25
N VAL A 243 13.04 -14.29 23.18
CA VAL A 243 14.50 -14.31 23.14
C VAL A 243 15.10 -13.25 24.08
N ILE A 244 14.57 -12.04 24.10
CA ILE A 244 15.03 -10.96 24.99
C ILE A 244 14.79 -11.38 26.44
N ALA A 245 13.63 -11.92 26.79
CA ALA A 245 13.30 -12.38 28.11
C ALA A 245 14.20 -13.55 28.56
N PHE A 246 14.50 -14.48 27.66
CA PHE A 246 15.45 -15.57 27.92
C PHE A 246 16.85 -15.04 28.20
N ILE A 247 17.37 -14.11 27.37
CA ILE A 247 18.69 -13.50 27.55
C ILE A 247 18.77 -12.73 28.87
N LEU A 248 17.77 -11.91 29.20
CA LEU A 248 17.72 -11.17 30.46
C LEU A 248 17.66 -12.13 31.67
N ALA A 249 16.86 -13.18 31.60
CA ALA A 249 16.80 -14.20 32.64
C ALA A 249 18.12 -14.94 32.81
N PHE A 250 18.84 -15.21 31.71
CA PHE A 250 20.15 -15.89 31.72
C PHE A 250 21.27 -14.97 32.28
N ILE A 251 21.26 -13.67 31.87
CA ILE A 251 22.26 -12.69 32.37
C ILE A 251 22.04 -12.39 33.86
N ALA A 252 20.78 -12.30 34.32
CA ALA A 252 20.47 -12.09 35.75
C ALA A 252 21.03 -13.23 36.63
N ASP A 253 21.28 -14.40 36.06
CA ASP A 253 21.93 -15.52 36.76
C ASP A 253 23.47 -15.44 36.78
N LEU A 254 24.08 -14.65 35.90
CA LEU A 254 25.53 -14.41 35.90
C LEU A 254 25.97 -13.42 36.98
N PHE A 255 25.05 -12.54 37.38
CA PHE A 255 25.28 -11.57 38.44
C PHE A 255 24.35 -11.90 39.62
N PRO A 256 24.79 -12.71 40.60
CA PRO A 256 23.98 -12.96 41.79
C PRO A 256 23.88 -11.68 42.59
N MET A 257 22.87 -10.88 42.32
CA MET A 257 22.43 -9.84 43.26
C MET A 257 21.88 -10.56 44.47
N ALA A 258 22.61 -10.48 45.56
CA ALA A 258 22.25 -11.04 46.87
C ALA A 258 20.91 -10.46 47.32
N THR A 259 19.82 -11.17 47.08
CA THR A 259 18.55 -10.97 47.75
C THR A 259 18.46 -12.04 48.83
N GLY A 260 19.19 -11.77 49.96
CA GLY A 260 18.93 -12.47 51.20
C GLY A 260 17.67 -11.87 51.84
N PRO A 261 16.85 -12.69 52.52
CA PRO A 261 15.73 -12.18 53.31
C PRO A 261 16.26 -11.50 54.55
N GLY A 262 16.47 -10.18 54.49
CA GLY A 262 16.80 -9.30 55.59
C GLY A 262 15.55 -8.57 56.05
N THR A 263 14.98 -8.99 57.15
CA THR A 263 14.05 -8.24 57.99
C THR A 263 14.72 -6.95 58.49
N GLY A 264 14.05 -5.75 58.33
CA GLY A 264 14.46 -4.59 59.09
C GLY A 264 14.05 -3.24 58.53
N SER A 265 13.00 -2.70 59.17
CA SER A 265 12.73 -1.29 59.50
C SER A 265 12.66 -0.21 58.40
N SER A 266 11.44 0.28 58.30
CA SER A 266 10.95 1.65 58.08
C SER A 266 12.00 2.77 58.11
N ARG A 267 12.03 3.55 57.00
CA ARG A 267 12.14 5.01 57.09
C ARG A 267 11.49 5.64 55.87
N GLY A 268 10.53 6.54 56.15
CA GLY A 268 9.82 7.33 55.18
C GLY A 268 10.74 8.26 54.42
N GLY A 269 10.44 8.43 53.15
CA GLY A 269 11.02 9.42 52.25
C GLY A 269 9.91 9.94 51.34
N SER A 270 9.44 11.10 51.69
CA SER A 270 8.54 11.96 50.94
C SER A 270 9.15 12.23 49.57
N TRP A 271 8.45 11.89 48.53
CA TRP A 271 8.78 12.35 47.17
C TRP A 271 7.71 13.36 46.74
N SER A 272 8.11 14.62 46.77
CA SER A 272 7.39 15.76 46.27
C SER A 272 7.21 15.65 44.74
N SER A 273 5.97 15.84 44.34
CA SER A 273 5.56 16.08 42.95
C SER A 273 6.23 17.33 42.39
N GLY A 274 7.00 17.18 41.33
CA GLY A 274 7.47 18.26 40.46
C GLY A 274 6.64 18.28 39.21
N SER A 275 5.67 19.17 39.14
CA SER A 275 5.02 19.60 37.92
C SER A 275 5.97 20.53 37.15
N GLY A 276 6.10 20.32 35.85
CA GLY A 276 6.85 21.23 34.98
C GLY A 276 6.84 20.70 33.56
N GLY A 277 6.08 21.28 32.75
CA GLY A 277 6.33 22.25 31.76
C GLY A 277 5.96 21.68 30.39
N GLY A 278 4.87 22.22 29.81
CA GLY A 278 4.51 22.02 28.41
C GLY A 278 5.61 22.50 27.47
N TRP A 279 5.83 21.69 26.46
CA TRP A 279 6.50 22.10 25.21
C TRP A 279 5.55 21.81 24.07
N SER A 280 4.79 22.84 23.71
CA SER A 280 4.17 22.92 22.38
C SER A 280 5.21 23.51 21.45
N SER A 281 5.83 22.69 20.64
CA SER A 281 6.48 23.15 19.43
C SER A 281 5.77 22.49 18.25
N GLY A 282 4.87 23.25 17.64
CA GLY A 282 4.37 22.99 16.33
C GLY A 282 5.50 23.14 15.33
N SER A 283 6.05 22.05 14.87
CA SER A 283 6.81 22.00 13.63
C SER A 283 5.87 21.45 12.57
N SER A 284 5.36 22.35 11.73
CA SER A 284 4.81 22.02 10.44
C SER A 284 5.95 21.49 9.57
N SER A 285 6.23 20.19 9.66
CA SER A 285 7.00 19.51 8.65
C SER A 285 6.07 19.35 7.44
N SER A 286 6.39 20.06 6.38
CA SER A 286 5.93 19.76 5.04
C SER A 286 6.49 18.37 4.68
N ASP A 287 5.71 17.35 5.01
CA ASP A 287 5.99 15.98 4.65
C ASP A 287 5.73 15.84 3.15
N SER A 288 6.79 15.91 2.35
CA SER A 288 6.80 15.45 0.96
C SER A 288 6.80 13.91 0.98
N GLY A 289 5.82 13.32 1.66
CA GLY A 289 5.61 11.91 1.71
C GLY A 289 5.34 11.38 0.30
N SER A 290 6.22 10.53 -0.18
CA SER A 290 6.00 9.76 -1.40
C SER A 290 4.67 9.03 -1.29
N PHE A 291 3.71 9.36 -2.18
CA PHE A 291 2.45 8.64 -2.27
C PHE A 291 2.72 7.22 -2.80
N SER A 292 2.20 6.22 -2.12
CA SER A 292 2.26 4.82 -2.55
C SER A 292 0.89 4.15 -2.38
N GLY A 293 0.60 3.18 -3.22
CA GLY A 293 -0.60 2.37 -3.10
C GLY A 293 -0.60 1.52 -1.84
N GLY A 294 -1.74 1.39 -1.20
CA GLY A 294 -1.96 0.64 0.05
C GLY A 294 -2.12 -0.87 -0.11
N GLY A 295 -2.01 -1.40 -1.35
CA GLY A 295 -2.09 -2.83 -1.63
C GLY A 295 -3.48 -3.33 -2.02
N GLY A 296 -4.35 -2.47 -2.54
CA GLY A 296 -5.69 -2.82 -3.02
C GLY A 296 -5.67 -3.71 -4.27
N SER A 297 -6.78 -4.42 -4.50
CA SER A 297 -7.02 -5.31 -5.64
C SER A 297 -8.17 -4.78 -6.50
N PHE A 298 -8.09 -5.04 -7.80
CA PHE A 298 -9.05 -4.59 -8.80
C PHE A 298 -9.56 -5.79 -9.60
N GLY A 299 -10.82 -5.73 -10.04
CA GLY A 299 -11.46 -6.77 -10.83
C GLY A 299 -11.88 -6.33 -12.22
N GLY A 300 -11.47 -5.14 -12.65
CA GLY A 300 -11.91 -4.57 -13.92
C GLY A 300 -13.27 -3.89 -13.86
N GLY A 301 -13.81 -3.66 -12.64
CA GLY A 301 -15.01 -2.86 -12.43
C GLY A 301 -14.81 -1.40 -12.82
N GLY A 302 -15.91 -0.68 -13.10
CA GLY A 302 -15.87 0.71 -13.54
C GLY A 302 -16.41 0.91 -14.95
N ALA A 303 -16.00 1.98 -15.62
CA ALA A 303 -16.50 2.28 -16.96
C ALA A 303 -15.45 3.01 -17.81
N SER A 304 -15.57 2.83 -19.12
CA SER A 304 -14.77 3.55 -20.13
C SER A 304 -15.64 4.51 -20.93
N GLY A 305 -15.03 5.55 -21.49
CA GLY A 305 -15.69 6.49 -22.39
C GLY A 305 -14.73 7.15 -23.36
N SER A 306 -15.29 7.96 -24.28
CA SER A 306 -14.53 8.72 -25.27
C SER A 306 -15.12 10.11 -25.44
N TRP A 307 -14.33 11.09 -25.98
CA TRP A 307 -14.77 12.46 -26.22
C TRP A 307 -14.36 12.96 -27.62
#